data_c6c4dabf1331507d309e99deb041d7b6
#
_entry.id   c6c4dabf1331507d309e99deb041d7b6
#
_cell.length_a   1.000
_cell.length_b   1.000
_cell.length_c   1.000
_cell.angle_alpha   90.00
_cell.angle_beta   90.00
_cell.angle_gamma   90.00
#
_symmetry.space_group_name_H-M   'P 1'
#
loop_
_entity.id
_entity.type
_entity.pdbx_description
1 polymer ?
#
loop_
_entity_poly.entity_id
_entity_poly.type
_entity_poly.pdbx_seq_one_letter_code
_entity_poly.pdbx_strand_id
1 'polypeptide(L)'
;MVSGGASGLPHGGDLGAARRRFPDAPEPFLDLSTGINPRPWPDPAPLPPLPPEALTRLPEPDAIRALEAVAAARYEAPSPEHVLAAPGTQLLLPLVAGLVPPGAARILAPTYAEHRRAAALAGHAAEEVAEVAGLHGAAIATVVNPNNPDGRIVSREALLAVAGAVRLLVVDEAFMEVGPKVASMAPEADRPGLIVLRSFGKFHGLAGLRLGFAIAAPETLAPLRALLGPWAVTGPAVAHGTAALADEEWAEATRTALRSTAARLDGVLRRHRLEVLGGTPLFRLVRCPEGTYEGLGRHGILVRAFPDRPGLLRFGLPPDDAALARLDRALEAVVSPLRPL
;
A
#
# COMPACT_ATOMS: atom_id res chain seq x y z
N MET A 1 16.05 28.21 -15.41
CA MET A 1 16.82 27.58 -14.33
C MET A 1 15.79 27.10 -13.30
N VAL A 2 15.47 25.82 -13.31
CA VAL A 2 14.55 25.23 -12.32
C VAL A 2 15.42 24.72 -11.19
N SER A 3 15.52 25.50 -10.11
CA SER A 3 16.10 25.05 -8.84
C SER A 3 15.10 24.12 -8.16
N GLY A 4 15.04 22.90 -8.65
CA GLY A 4 14.25 21.83 -8.03
C GLY A 4 15.06 21.15 -6.95
N GLY A 5 15.06 21.67 -5.73
CA GLY A 5 15.37 20.86 -4.58
C GLY A 5 14.31 19.77 -4.49
N ALA A 6 14.67 18.54 -4.88
CA ALA A 6 13.85 17.37 -4.69
C ALA A 6 13.78 17.02 -3.19
N SER A 7 12.95 17.74 -2.45
CA SER A 7 12.49 17.27 -1.15
C SER A 7 11.47 16.16 -1.45
N GLY A 8 11.99 14.96 -1.73
CA GLY A 8 11.16 13.77 -1.84
C GLY A 8 10.35 13.62 -0.57
N LEU A 9 9.05 13.33 -0.68
CA LEU A 9 8.21 12.98 0.46
C LEU A 9 8.91 11.83 1.20
N PRO A 10 9.10 11.91 2.52
CA PRO A 10 9.78 10.86 3.26
C PRO A 10 8.90 9.60 3.23
N HIS A 11 9.34 8.57 2.52
CA HIS A 11 8.68 7.26 2.46
C HIS A 11 9.24 6.33 3.53
N GLY A 12 8.48 5.29 3.92
CA GLY A 12 9.00 4.19 4.74
C GLY A 12 9.96 3.30 3.92
N GLY A 13 10.78 2.49 4.63
CA GLY A 13 11.70 1.53 4.03
C GLY A 13 13.08 2.08 3.67
N ASP A 14 13.36 3.37 3.91
CA ASP A 14 14.71 3.94 3.66
C ASP A 14 15.64 3.73 4.87
N LEU A 15 16.14 2.49 4.99
CA LEU A 15 17.11 2.15 6.04
C LEU A 15 18.46 2.87 5.84
N GLY A 16 18.81 3.24 4.62
CA GLY A 16 20.00 4.04 4.34
C GLY A 16 19.91 5.43 4.98
N ALA A 17 18.79 6.10 4.82
CA ALA A 17 18.54 7.38 5.49
C ALA A 17 18.47 7.23 7.02
N ALA A 18 17.88 6.14 7.51
CA ALA A 18 17.82 5.85 8.95
C ALA A 18 19.22 5.70 9.55
N ARG A 19 20.13 4.94 8.92
CA ARG A 19 21.52 4.79 9.35
C ARG A 19 22.28 6.11 9.36
N ARG A 20 22.07 6.94 8.35
CA ARG A 20 22.70 8.29 8.33
C ARG A 20 22.19 9.20 9.46
N ARG A 21 20.91 9.09 9.80
CA ARG A 21 20.28 9.91 10.85
C ARG A 21 20.64 9.42 12.26
N PHE A 22 20.81 8.11 12.43
CA PHE A 22 21.07 7.46 13.72
C PHE A 22 22.31 6.55 13.62
N PRO A 23 23.52 7.14 13.44
CA PRO A 23 24.73 6.36 13.15
C PRO A 23 25.16 5.43 14.30
N ASP A 24 24.80 5.75 15.54
CA ASP A 24 25.13 4.97 16.73
C ASP A 24 24.02 3.96 17.12
N ALA A 25 22.97 3.84 16.30
CA ALA A 25 21.87 2.92 16.61
C ALA A 25 22.29 1.46 16.43
N PRO A 26 21.77 0.54 17.27
CA PRO A 26 22.10 -0.88 17.15
C PRO A 26 21.56 -1.50 15.85
N GLU A 27 22.43 -2.26 15.17
CA GLU A 27 22.08 -3.07 13.99
C GLU A 27 21.72 -4.52 14.38
N PRO A 28 20.91 -5.22 13.55
CA PRO A 28 20.20 -4.66 12.39
C PRO A 28 19.04 -3.75 12.80
N PHE A 29 18.77 -2.74 11.97
CA PHE A 29 17.54 -1.97 12.14
C PHE A 29 16.31 -2.85 12.03
N LEU A 30 15.34 -2.66 12.93
CA LEU A 30 14.00 -3.21 12.82
C LEU A 30 13.14 -2.22 12.01
N ASP A 31 12.81 -2.57 10.77
CA ASP A 31 11.96 -1.73 9.92
C ASP A 31 10.48 -1.98 10.17
N LEU A 32 9.84 -1.09 10.90
CA LEU A 32 8.40 -1.01 11.11
C LEU A 32 7.78 0.20 10.38
N SER A 33 8.50 0.81 9.43
CA SER A 33 8.03 2.02 8.72
C SER A 33 7.11 1.71 7.55
N THR A 34 7.06 0.46 7.10
CA THR A 34 6.23 0.03 5.98
C THR A 34 4.98 -0.70 6.46
N GLY A 35 3.93 -0.74 5.62
CA GLY A 35 2.75 -1.59 5.82
C GLY A 35 2.87 -2.87 4.98
N ILE A 36 3.99 -3.54 5.06
CA ILE A 36 4.28 -4.77 4.31
C ILE A 36 4.26 -5.95 5.27
N ASN A 37 3.68 -7.08 4.86
CA ASN A 37 3.73 -8.30 5.62
C ASN A 37 5.20 -8.68 5.89
N PRO A 38 5.62 -8.77 7.16
CA PRO A 38 7.00 -9.11 7.50
C PRO A 38 7.35 -10.59 7.29
N ARG A 39 6.35 -11.43 7.04
CA ARG A 39 6.50 -12.85 6.71
C ARG A 39 6.06 -13.08 5.27
N PRO A 40 6.98 -13.01 4.29
CA PRO A 40 6.64 -13.09 2.88
C PRO A 40 6.15 -14.48 2.47
N TRP A 41 5.30 -14.55 1.44
CA TRP A 41 4.95 -15.81 0.80
C TRP A 41 6.20 -16.54 0.31
N PRO A 42 6.31 -17.85 0.48
CA PRO A 42 5.39 -18.79 1.15
C PRO A 42 5.82 -19.14 2.59
N ASP A 43 6.16 -18.15 3.42
CA ASP A 43 6.55 -18.38 4.82
C ASP A 43 5.65 -19.44 5.50
N PRO A 44 6.19 -20.45 6.23
CA PRO A 44 7.61 -20.59 6.61
C PRO A 44 8.50 -21.31 5.56
N ALA A 45 7.96 -21.73 4.41
CA ALA A 45 8.75 -22.35 3.36
C ALA A 45 9.66 -21.31 2.66
N PRO A 46 10.80 -21.73 2.11
CA PRO A 46 11.63 -20.84 1.31
C PRO A 46 10.92 -20.47 -0.01
N LEU A 47 11.26 -19.29 -0.53
CA LEU A 47 10.77 -18.85 -1.84
C LEU A 47 11.13 -19.90 -2.91
N PRO A 48 10.17 -20.38 -3.72
CA PRO A 48 10.44 -21.37 -4.76
C PRO A 48 11.53 -20.88 -5.72
N PRO A 49 12.42 -21.76 -6.20
CA PRO A 49 13.42 -21.39 -7.18
C PRO A 49 12.73 -20.93 -8.47
N LEU A 50 13.27 -19.87 -9.08
CA LEU A 50 12.82 -19.42 -10.39
C LEU A 50 13.35 -20.36 -11.49
N PRO A 51 12.55 -20.68 -12.50
CA PRO A 51 13.07 -21.29 -13.71
C PRO A 51 14.07 -20.31 -14.36
N PRO A 52 15.20 -20.80 -14.90
CA PRO A 52 16.22 -19.95 -15.52
C PRO A 52 15.63 -18.99 -16.58
N GLU A 53 14.62 -19.43 -17.30
CA GLU A 53 13.94 -18.68 -18.33
C GLU A 53 13.27 -17.40 -17.80
N ALA A 54 12.84 -17.40 -16.55
CA ALA A 54 12.24 -16.21 -15.93
C ALA A 54 13.21 -15.01 -15.84
N LEU A 55 14.53 -15.29 -15.89
CA LEU A 55 15.56 -14.25 -15.88
C LEU A 55 16.18 -13.99 -17.25
N THR A 56 16.18 -15.00 -18.16
CA THR A 56 16.95 -14.96 -19.41
C THR A 56 16.09 -14.68 -20.63
N ARG A 57 14.76 -14.81 -20.51
CA ARG A 57 13.83 -14.54 -21.61
C ARG A 57 12.87 -13.41 -21.27
N LEU A 58 12.35 -12.75 -22.28
CA LEU A 58 11.22 -11.84 -22.12
C LEU A 58 9.98 -12.63 -21.71
N PRO A 59 9.14 -12.11 -20.79
CA PRO A 59 7.90 -12.77 -20.40
C PRO A 59 6.98 -13.01 -21.59
N GLU A 60 6.53 -14.23 -21.75
CA GLU A 60 5.62 -14.58 -22.82
C GLU A 60 4.23 -13.96 -22.60
N PRO A 61 3.53 -13.51 -23.64
CA PRO A 61 2.18 -12.95 -23.50
C PRO A 61 1.21 -13.90 -22.81
N ASP A 62 1.31 -15.21 -23.05
CA ASP A 62 0.46 -16.23 -22.41
C ASP A 62 0.72 -16.33 -20.90
N ALA A 63 1.96 -16.20 -20.47
CA ALA A 63 2.30 -16.22 -19.04
C ALA A 63 1.76 -14.96 -18.34
N ILE A 64 1.78 -13.80 -19.00
CA ILE A 64 1.18 -12.57 -18.46
C ILE A 64 -0.35 -12.73 -18.39
N ARG A 65 -1.00 -13.28 -19.42
CA ARG A 65 -2.44 -13.56 -19.39
C ARG A 65 -2.82 -14.56 -18.29
N ALA A 66 -2.01 -15.58 -18.05
CA ALA A 66 -2.22 -16.51 -16.94
C ALA A 66 -2.14 -15.82 -15.59
N LEU A 67 -1.17 -14.91 -15.37
CA LEU A 67 -1.07 -14.08 -14.18
C LEU A 67 -2.31 -13.19 -14.01
N GLU A 68 -2.77 -12.52 -15.08
CA GLU A 68 -3.96 -11.66 -15.07
C GLU A 68 -5.23 -12.49 -14.77
N ALA A 69 -5.33 -13.73 -15.27
CA ALA A 69 -6.45 -14.63 -14.98
C ALA A 69 -6.50 -15.06 -13.51
N VAL A 70 -5.36 -15.43 -12.93
CA VAL A 70 -5.28 -15.76 -11.49
C VAL A 70 -5.59 -14.53 -10.64
N ALA A 71 -5.10 -13.36 -11.03
CA ALA A 71 -5.41 -12.11 -10.34
C ALA A 71 -6.90 -11.74 -10.44
N ALA A 72 -7.54 -11.96 -11.59
CA ALA A 72 -8.98 -11.75 -11.76
C ALA A 72 -9.80 -12.63 -10.81
N ALA A 73 -9.48 -13.91 -10.73
CA ALA A 73 -10.13 -14.84 -9.80
C ALA A 73 -9.91 -14.42 -8.35
N ARG A 74 -8.67 -14.06 -7.98
CA ARG A 74 -8.29 -13.65 -6.63
C ARG A 74 -9.01 -12.40 -6.16
N TYR A 75 -9.14 -11.42 -7.03
CA TYR A 75 -9.71 -10.10 -6.71
C TYR A 75 -11.20 -10.00 -7.05
N GLU A 76 -11.81 -11.09 -7.51
CA GLU A 76 -13.22 -11.14 -7.90
C GLU A 76 -13.55 -10.13 -9.01
N ALA A 77 -12.59 -9.89 -9.94
CA ALA A 77 -12.84 -9.09 -11.14
C ALA A 77 -13.78 -9.86 -12.11
N PRO A 78 -14.58 -9.17 -12.94
CA PRO A 78 -15.56 -9.82 -13.82
C PRO A 78 -14.95 -10.84 -14.78
N SER A 79 -13.74 -10.56 -15.31
CA SER A 79 -12.99 -11.48 -16.17
C SER A 79 -11.50 -11.11 -16.21
N PRO A 80 -10.62 -11.96 -16.78
CA PRO A 80 -9.20 -11.63 -16.96
C PRO A 80 -8.94 -10.36 -17.80
N GLU A 81 -9.81 -10.02 -18.74
CA GLU A 81 -9.71 -8.83 -19.60
C GLU A 81 -9.83 -7.53 -18.79
N HIS A 82 -10.47 -7.61 -17.60
CA HIS A 82 -10.59 -6.50 -16.65
C HIS A 82 -9.34 -6.29 -15.80
N VAL A 83 -8.28 -7.07 -15.99
CA VAL A 83 -7.06 -6.97 -15.21
C VAL A 83 -5.88 -6.59 -16.09
N LEU A 84 -5.07 -5.65 -15.64
CA LEU A 84 -3.80 -5.25 -16.23
C LEU A 84 -2.69 -5.37 -15.21
N ALA A 85 -1.76 -6.29 -15.43
CA ALA A 85 -0.56 -6.41 -14.64
C ALA A 85 0.43 -5.27 -14.96
N ALA A 86 1.06 -4.71 -13.92
CA ALA A 86 1.96 -3.56 -14.04
C ALA A 86 3.15 -3.67 -13.06
N PRO A 87 4.25 -2.92 -13.30
CA PRO A 87 5.44 -2.93 -12.43
C PRO A 87 5.20 -2.14 -11.13
N GLY A 88 4.19 -2.57 -10.38
CA GLY A 88 3.71 -1.95 -9.15
C GLY A 88 2.72 -0.81 -9.38
N THR A 89 1.85 -0.57 -8.39
CA THR A 89 0.80 0.46 -8.48
C THR A 89 1.37 1.89 -8.54
N GLN A 90 2.56 2.12 -7.99
CA GLN A 90 3.18 3.45 -7.99
C GLN A 90 3.37 4.02 -9.41
N LEU A 91 3.74 3.17 -10.37
CA LEU A 91 3.87 3.59 -11.77
C LEU A 91 2.51 3.91 -12.41
N LEU A 92 1.46 3.21 -11.98
CA LEU A 92 0.11 3.42 -12.50
C LEU A 92 -0.50 4.76 -12.09
N LEU A 93 -0.12 5.33 -10.93
CA LEU A 93 -0.77 6.53 -10.41
C LEU A 93 -0.79 7.70 -11.40
N PRO A 94 0.35 8.16 -11.97
CA PRO A 94 0.32 9.25 -12.94
C PRO A 94 -0.30 8.84 -14.28
N LEU A 95 -0.19 7.57 -14.71
CA LEU A 95 -0.79 7.08 -15.94
C LEU A 95 -2.31 7.08 -15.85
N VAL A 96 -2.86 6.62 -14.72
CA VAL A 96 -4.30 6.62 -14.45
C VAL A 96 -4.83 8.07 -14.36
N ALA A 97 -4.10 8.95 -13.70
CA ALA A 97 -4.48 10.36 -13.64
C ALA A 97 -4.51 11.02 -15.03
N GLY A 98 -3.65 10.58 -15.95
CA GLY A 98 -3.61 11.08 -17.35
C GLY A 98 -4.73 10.54 -18.25
N LEU A 99 -5.59 9.63 -17.81
CA LEU A 99 -6.68 9.07 -18.62
C LEU A 99 -7.82 10.05 -18.90
N VAL A 100 -7.94 11.09 -18.09
CA VAL A 100 -8.96 12.12 -18.25
C VAL A 100 -8.30 13.49 -18.46
N PRO A 101 -8.91 14.40 -19.22
CA PRO A 101 -8.38 15.75 -19.39
C PRO A 101 -8.20 16.47 -18.03
N PRO A 102 -7.19 17.34 -17.92
CA PRO A 102 -6.96 18.13 -16.71
C PRO A 102 -8.21 18.83 -16.19
N GLY A 103 -8.41 18.81 -14.88
CA GLY A 103 -9.55 19.37 -14.19
C GLY A 103 -9.38 19.27 -12.67
N ALA A 104 -10.45 19.38 -11.91
CA ALA A 104 -10.42 19.19 -10.47
C ALA A 104 -10.10 17.72 -10.12
N ALA A 105 -9.01 17.47 -9.39
CA ALA A 105 -8.70 16.17 -8.80
C ALA A 105 -8.94 16.23 -7.30
N ARG A 106 -9.88 15.45 -6.79
CA ARG A 106 -10.23 15.42 -5.37
C ARG A 106 -9.80 14.13 -4.72
N ILE A 107 -9.01 14.23 -3.67
CA ILE A 107 -8.41 13.12 -2.96
C ILE A 107 -8.99 13.06 -1.54
N LEU A 108 -9.58 11.94 -1.15
CA LEU A 108 -10.12 11.75 0.19
C LEU A 108 -8.97 11.62 1.19
N ALA A 109 -8.70 12.69 1.94
CA ALA A 109 -7.58 12.78 2.86
C ALA A 109 -8.02 12.61 4.34
N PRO A 110 -7.08 12.40 5.25
CA PRO A 110 -5.66 12.16 5.02
C PRO A 110 -5.39 10.84 4.33
N THR A 111 -4.46 10.81 3.38
CA THR A 111 -4.16 9.56 2.66
C THR A 111 -2.71 9.53 2.12
N TYR A 112 -2.41 8.59 1.25
CA TYR A 112 -1.11 8.43 0.59
C TYR A 112 -0.83 9.62 -0.34
N ALA A 113 0.15 10.43 0.01
CA ALA A 113 0.44 11.71 -0.65
C ALA A 113 0.78 11.61 -2.15
N GLU A 114 1.22 10.43 -2.62
CA GLU A 114 1.54 10.22 -4.03
C GLU A 114 0.33 10.34 -4.96
N HIS A 115 -0.89 10.14 -4.47
CA HIS A 115 -2.09 10.38 -5.27
C HIS A 115 -2.23 11.85 -5.65
N ARG A 116 -2.03 12.75 -4.69
CA ARG A 116 -2.04 14.20 -4.95
C ARG A 116 -0.92 14.59 -5.92
N ARG A 117 0.29 14.05 -5.68
CA ARG A 117 1.44 14.29 -6.54
C ARG A 117 1.20 13.79 -7.97
N ALA A 118 0.67 12.59 -8.14
CA ALA A 118 0.38 11.99 -9.44
C ALA A 118 -0.67 12.80 -10.22
N ALA A 119 -1.74 13.23 -9.56
CA ALA A 119 -2.76 14.10 -10.15
C ALA A 119 -2.16 15.44 -10.62
N ALA A 120 -1.32 16.07 -9.80
CA ALA A 120 -0.62 17.31 -10.16
C ALA A 120 0.33 17.13 -11.35
N LEU A 121 1.08 16.01 -11.41
CA LEU A 121 1.94 15.68 -12.54
C LEU A 121 1.16 15.47 -13.85
N ALA A 122 -0.08 14.98 -13.77
CA ALA A 122 -0.98 14.85 -14.91
C ALA A 122 -1.70 16.18 -15.27
N GLY A 123 -1.37 17.29 -14.61
CA GLY A 123 -1.91 18.61 -14.89
C GLY A 123 -3.24 18.94 -14.21
N HIS A 124 -3.72 18.11 -13.29
CA HIS A 124 -4.94 18.38 -12.55
C HIS A 124 -4.72 19.40 -11.42
N ALA A 125 -5.78 20.18 -11.10
CA ALA A 125 -5.86 20.96 -9.87
C ALA A 125 -6.18 20.00 -8.71
N ALA A 126 -5.13 19.56 -8.00
CA ALA A 126 -5.25 18.53 -6.96
C ALA A 126 -5.55 19.16 -5.59
N GLU A 127 -6.69 18.79 -5.01
CA GLU A 127 -7.15 19.22 -3.68
C GLU A 127 -7.48 18.03 -2.79
N GLU A 128 -7.26 18.18 -1.50
CA GLU A 128 -7.63 17.19 -0.48
C GLU A 128 -9.00 17.55 0.10
N VAL A 129 -9.86 16.53 0.24
CA VAL A 129 -11.20 16.66 0.85
C VAL A 129 -11.30 15.74 2.06
N ALA A 130 -11.96 16.19 3.11
CA ALA A 130 -12.07 15.43 4.36
C ALA A 130 -13.18 14.37 4.32
N GLU A 131 -14.21 14.57 3.49
CA GLU A 131 -15.42 13.76 3.45
C GLU A 131 -15.71 13.23 2.04
N VAL A 132 -16.37 12.08 1.98
CA VAL A 132 -16.74 11.42 0.71
C VAL A 132 -17.60 12.33 -0.18
N ALA A 133 -18.50 13.09 0.40
CA ALA A 133 -19.35 14.04 -0.34
C ALA A 133 -18.53 15.12 -1.09
N GLY A 134 -17.37 15.50 -0.55
CA GLY A 134 -16.47 16.45 -1.19
C GLY A 134 -15.86 15.95 -2.50
N LEU A 135 -15.95 14.66 -2.81
CA LEU A 135 -15.44 14.07 -4.06
C LEU A 135 -16.34 14.36 -5.28
N HIS A 136 -17.62 14.64 -5.08
CA HIS A 136 -18.61 14.77 -6.16
C HIS A 136 -18.26 15.93 -7.11
N GLY A 137 -18.47 15.72 -8.40
CA GLY A 137 -18.21 16.72 -9.46
C GLY A 137 -16.73 16.85 -9.86
N ALA A 138 -15.83 16.02 -9.31
CA ALA A 138 -14.43 16.00 -9.72
C ALA A 138 -14.25 15.41 -11.13
N ALA A 139 -13.21 15.85 -11.85
CA ALA A 139 -12.75 15.17 -13.05
C ALA A 139 -12.11 13.82 -12.67
N ILE A 140 -11.39 13.79 -11.55
CA ILE A 140 -10.85 12.56 -10.96
C ILE A 140 -11.05 12.59 -9.45
N ALA A 141 -11.64 11.54 -8.91
CA ALA A 141 -11.73 11.31 -7.47
C ALA A 141 -10.85 10.15 -7.07
N THR A 142 -10.15 10.27 -5.94
CA THR A 142 -9.29 9.19 -5.44
C THR A 142 -9.63 8.85 -4.00
N VAL A 143 -9.82 7.55 -3.76
CA VAL A 143 -10.05 6.97 -2.42
C VAL A 143 -9.10 5.81 -2.21
N VAL A 144 -8.34 5.83 -1.11
CA VAL A 144 -7.55 4.67 -0.66
C VAL A 144 -8.42 3.84 0.29
N ASN A 145 -8.63 2.55 0.00
CA ASN A 145 -9.60 1.72 0.72
C ASN A 145 -9.12 0.26 0.88
N PRO A 146 -8.72 -0.20 2.05
CA PRO A 146 -8.55 0.51 3.33
C PRO A 146 -7.53 1.64 3.28
N ASN A 147 -7.80 2.73 3.98
CA ASN A 147 -6.98 3.91 3.90
C ASN A 147 -5.62 3.76 4.60
N ASN A 148 -4.62 4.43 4.08
CA ASN A 148 -3.33 4.65 4.68
C ASN A 148 -3.20 6.16 4.99
N PRO A 149 -3.06 6.58 6.28
CA PRO A 149 -2.50 5.77 7.38
C PRO A 149 -3.49 5.23 8.41
N ASP A 150 -4.76 5.56 8.38
CA ASP A 150 -5.71 5.35 9.48
C ASP A 150 -6.53 4.04 9.40
N GLY A 151 -6.49 3.34 8.25
CA GLY A 151 -7.25 2.11 8.06
C GLY A 151 -8.74 2.32 7.82
N ARG A 152 -9.21 3.56 7.65
CA ARG A 152 -10.61 3.88 7.36
C ARG A 152 -11.11 3.09 6.16
N ILE A 153 -12.36 2.62 6.25
CA ILE A 153 -13.07 1.92 5.18
C ILE A 153 -14.22 2.79 4.70
N VAL A 154 -14.30 3.00 3.40
CA VAL A 154 -15.48 3.54 2.72
C VAL A 154 -16.27 2.36 2.16
N SER A 155 -17.57 2.32 2.39
CA SER A 155 -18.41 1.22 1.91
C SER A 155 -18.50 1.20 0.38
N ARG A 156 -18.74 0.03 -0.18
CA ARG A 156 -18.97 -0.12 -1.64
C ARG A 156 -20.11 0.75 -2.12
N GLU A 157 -21.20 0.83 -1.36
CA GLU A 157 -22.36 1.66 -1.69
C GLU A 157 -21.98 3.15 -1.81
N ALA A 158 -21.22 3.67 -0.85
CA ALA A 158 -20.76 5.06 -0.90
C ALA A 158 -19.81 5.30 -2.09
N LEU A 159 -18.94 4.35 -2.39
CA LEU A 159 -18.04 4.44 -3.56
C LEU A 159 -18.82 4.39 -4.88
N LEU A 160 -19.88 3.58 -4.97
CA LEU A 160 -20.77 3.53 -6.13
C LEU A 160 -21.49 4.87 -6.35
N ALA A 161 -21.91 5.52 -5.29
CA ALA A 161 -22.50 6.87 -5.38
C ALA A 161 -21.48 7.90 -5.91
N VAL A 162 -20.22 7.84 -5.45
CA VAL A 162 -19.14 8.68 -5.98
C VAL A 162 -18.88 8.38 -7.45
N ALA A 163 -18.81 7.10 -7.84
CA ALA A 163 -18.56 6.69 -9.24
C ALA A 163 -19.61 7.28 -10.21
N GLY A 164 -20.87 7.40 -9.78
CA GLY A 164 -21.94 8.05 -10.55
C GLY A 164 -21.85 9.58 -10.62
N ALA A 165 -21.01 10.22 -9.81
CA ALA A 165 -20.91 11.67 -9.65
C ALA A 165 -19.59 12.29 -10.12
N VAL A 166 -18.66 11.48 -10.65
CA VAL A 166 -17.32 11.89 -11.11
C VAL A 166 -17.02 11.33 -12.49
N ARG A 167 -16.03 11.90 -13.21
CA ARG A 167 -15.65 11.35 -14.51
C ARG A 167 -14.79 10.09 -14.38
N LEU A 168 -13.88 10.07 -13.39
CA LEU A 168 -13.03 8.92 -13.07
C LEU A 168 -12.94 8.77 -11.55
N LEU A 169 -13.32 7.60 -11.03
CA LEU A 169 -13.06 7.18 -9.67
C LEU A 169 -11.88 6.21 -9.64
N VAL A 170 -10.85 6.57 -8.88
CA VAL A 170 -9.71 5.69 -8.59
C VAL A 170 -9.84 5.18 -7.15
N VAL A 171 -9.95 3.87 -6.98
CA VAL A 171 -9.98 3.23 -5.67
C VAL A 171 -8.67 2.45 -5.49
N ASP A 172 -7.80 2.97 -4.62
CA ASP A 172 -6.54 2.29 -4.29
C ASP A 172 -6.78 1.27 -3.17
N GLU A 173 -6.85 0.02 -3.56
CA GLU A 173 -7.07 -1.14 -2.70
C GLU A 173 -5.77 -1.86 -2.33
N ALA A 174 -4.66 -1.13 -2.17
CA ALA A 174 -3.37 -1.71 -1.82
C ALA A 174 -3.37 -2.55 -0.53
N PHE A 175 -4.32 -2.31 0.36
CA PHE A 175 -4.49 -3.04 1.63
C PHE A 175 -5.76 -3.90 1.69
N MET A 176 -6.49 -4.06 0.60
CA MET A 176 -7.77 -4.77 0.60
C MET A 176 -7.63 -6.28 0.84
N GLU A 177 -6.47 -6.88 0.59
CA GLU A 177 -6.22 -8.30 0.94
C GLU A 177 -6.41 -8.61 2.44
N VAL A 178 -6.23 -7.61 3.30
CA VAL A 178 -6.48 -7.69 4.74
C VAL A 178 -7.72 -6.89 5.18
N GLY A 179 -8.40 -6.26 4.23
CA GLY A 179 -9.65 -5.51 4.44
C GLY A 179 -10.90 -6.38 4.28
N PRO A 180 -12.08 -5.79 4.48
CA PRO A 180 -13.35 -6.49 4.26
C PRO A 180 -13.64 -6.60 2.76
N LYS A 181 -13.65 -7.82 2.21
CA LYS A 181 -13.94 -8.08 0.78
C LYS A 181 -15.22 -7.40 0.29
N VAL A 182 -16.23 -7.28 1.13
CA VAL A 182 -17.52 -6.62 0.79
C VAL A 182 -17.36 -5.14 0.42
N ALA A 183 -16.28 -4.49 0.82
CA ALA A 183 -15.99 -3.10 0.49
C ALA A 183 -15.13 -2.94 -0.78
N SER A 184 -14.66 -4.05 -1.38
CA SER A 184 -13.87 -3.99 -2.62
C SER A 184 -14.73 -3.55 -3.80
N MET A 185 -14.15 -2.71 -4.67
CA MET A 185 -14.75 -2.26 -5.92
C MET A 185 -14.32 -3.09 -7.13
N ALA A 186 -13.44 -4.07 -6.96
CA ALA A 186 -12.97 -4.92 -8.07
C ALA A 186 -14.12 -5.69 -8.78
N PRO A 187 -15.15 -6.21 -8.08
CA PRO A 187 -16.32 -6.83 -8.76
C PRO A 187 -17.13 -5.85 -9.63
N GLU A 188 -16.99 -4.55 -9.41
CA GLU A 188 -17.72 -3.48 -10.12
C GLU A 188 -16.94 -2.94 -11.33
N ALA A 189 -15.85 -3.60 -11.74
CA ALA A 189 -14.91 -3.10 -12.74
C ALA A 189 -15.50 -2.87 -14.15
N ASP A 190 -16.65 -3.44 -14.47
CA ASP A 190 -17.41 -3.14 -15.70
C ASP A 190 -17.94 -1.70 -15.75
N ARG A 191 -17.93 -0.98 -14.62
CA ARG A 191 -18.48 0.38 -14.59
C ARG A 191 -17.59 1.34 -15.33
N PRO A 192 -18.13 2.12 -16.28
CA PRO A 192 -17.39 3.21 -16.91
C PRO A 192 -16.84 4.20 -15.87
N GLY A 193 -15.60 4.63 -16.04
CA GLY A 193 -14.99 5.62 -15.15
C GLY A 193 -14.62 5.10 -13.76
N LEU A 194 -14.48 3.78 -13.58
CA LEU A 194 -13.95 3.16 -12.36
C LEU A 194 -12.62 2.47 -12.67
N ILE A 195 -11.62 2.72 -11.82
CA ILE A 195 -10.35 1.96 -11.79
C ILE A 195 -10.05 1.58 -10.34
N VAL A 196 -9.76 0.32 -10.14
CA VAL A 196 -9.29 -0.23 -8.86
C VAL A 196 -7.81 -0.60 -8.99
N LEU A 197 -7.00 -0.21 -8.01
CA LEU A 197 -5.57 -0.54 -7.96
C LEU A 197 -5.31 -1.59 -6.88
N ARG A 198 -4.57 -2.65 -7.21
CA ARG A 198 -4.18 -3.71 -6.29
C ARG A 198 -2.67 -3.82 -6.17
N SER A 199 -2.14 -3.71 -4.96
CA SER A 199 -0.71 -3.86 -4.69
C SER A 199 -0.40 -5.27 -4.22
N PHE A 200 0.32 -6.04 -5.03
CA PHE A 200 0.72 -7.40 -4.69
C PHE A 200 1.70 -7.45 -3.50
N GLY A 201 2.69 -6.56 -3.48
CA GLY A 201 3.81 -6.62 -2.55
C GLY A 201 3.48 -6.38 -1.07
N LYS A 202 2.29 -5.84 -0.75
CA LYS A 202 1.92 -5.52 0.64
C LYS A 202 1.56 -6.77 1.43
N PHE A 203 0.54 -7.48 0.99
CA PHE A 203 0.04 -8.68 1.65
C PHE A 203 0.99 -9.87 1.51
N HIS A 204 1.50 -10.10 0.29
CA HIS A 204 2.41 -11.22 0.04
C HIS A 204 3.84 -10.99 0.58
N GLY A 205 4.16 -9.79 1.09
CA GLY A 205 5.49 -9.49 1.62
C GLY A 205 6.60 -9.41 0.56
N LEU A 206 6.26 -9.46 -0.72
CA LEU A 206 7.17 -9.52 -1.86
C LEU A 206 7.27 -8.17 -2.59
N ALA A 207 7.44 -7.09 -1.86
CA ALA A 207 7.46 -5.73 -2.41
C ALA A 207 8.57 -5.51 -3.45
N GLY A 208 9.67 -6.26 -3.35
CA GLY A 208 10.80 -6.21 -4.29
C GLY A 208 10.48 -6.76 -5.69
N LEU A 209 9.45 -7.58 -5.86
CA LEU A 209 9.02 -8.07 -7.17
C LEU A 209 8.45 -6.97 -8.07
N ARG A 210 8.05 -5.83 -7.49
CA ARG A 210 7.46 -4.72 -8.24
C ARG A 210 6.26 -5.17 -9.07
N LEU A 211 5.27 -5.80 -8.44
CA LEU A 211 4.02 -6.24 -9.07
C LEU A 211 2.82 -5.52 -8.48
N GLY A 212 1.91 -5.10 -9.35
CA GLY A 212 0.61 -4.53 -9.02
C GLY A 212 -0.34 -4.66 -10.19
N PHE A 213 -1.60 -4.30 -9.97
CA PHE A 213 -2.66 -4.46 -10.97
C PHE A 213 -3.55 -3.23 -11.02
N ALA A 214 -4.00 -2.89 -12.23
CA ALA A 214 -5.18 -2.07 -12.46
C ALA A 214 -6.33 -2.97 -12.86
N ILE A 215 -7.52 -2.73 -12.28
CA ILE A 215 -8.75 -3.50 -12.55
C ILE A 215 -9.81 -2.50 -12.98
N ALA A 216 -10.32 -2.64 -14.21
CA ALA A 216 -11.31 -1.75 -14.81
C ALA A 216 -11.90 -2.40 -16.06
N ALA A 217 -12.92 -1.77 -16.67
CA ALA A 217 -13.43 -2.18 -17.96
C ALA A 217 -12.32 -2.23 -19.03
N PRO A 218 -12.34 -3.20 -19.95
CA PRO A 218 -11.28 -3.39 -20.95
C PRO A 218 -10.94 -2.12 -21.76
N GLU A 219 -11.95 -1.34 -22.13
CA GLU A 219 -11.78 -0.08 -22.85
C GLU A 219 -11.07 1.00 -22.01
N THR A 220 -11.24 0.97 -20.69
CA THR A 220 -10.54 1.86 -19.76
C THR A 220 -9.07 1.41 -19.59
N LEU A 221 -8.79 0.11 -19.63
CA LEU A 221 -7.45 -0.44 -19.52
C LEU A 221 -6.64 -0.34 -20.83
N ALA A 222 -7.28 -0.26 -21.99
CA ALA A 222 -6.60 -0.25 -23.28
C ALA A 222 -5.55 0.86 -23.42
N PRO A 223 -5.82 2.13 -23.04
CA PRO A 223 -4.79 3.18 -23.07
C PRO A 223 -3.62 2.89 -22.10
N LEU A 224 -3.91 2.35 -20.90
CA LEU A 224 -2.87 1.99 -19.95
C LEU A 224 -2.00 0.85 -20.48
N ARG A 225 -2.60 -0.16 -21.08
CA ARG A 225 -1.88 -1.28 -21.71
C ARG A 225 -0.98 -0.79 -22.85
N ALA A 226 -1.45 0.16 -23.65
CA ALA A 226 -0.65 0.79 -24.71
C ALA A 226 0.53 1.62 -24.15
N LEU A 227 0.31 2.37 -23.06
CA LEU A 227 1.35 3.18 -22.42
C LEU A 227 2.42 2.34 -21.72
N LEU A 228 2.05 1.23 -21.10
CA LEU A 228 3.00 0.30 -20.48
C LEU A 228 3.81 -0.48 -21.51
N GLY A 229 3.24 -0.71 -22.69
CA GLY A 229 3.85 -1.53 -23.73
C GLY A 229 3.98 -3.01 -23.37
N PRO A 230 4.61 -3.81 -24.24
CA PRO A 230 4.88 -5.20 -23.95
C PRO A 230 5.96 -5.34 -22.86
N TRP A 231 5.94 -6.46 -22.15
CA TRP A 231 6.97 -6.84 -21.17
C TRP A 231 7.11 -5.89 -19.97
N ALA A 232 6.06 -5.18 -19.62
CA ALA A 232 6.07 -4.27 -18.46
C ALA A 232 6.36 -4.99 -17.14
N VAL A 233 5.95 -6.25 -17.00
CA VAL A 233 6.14 -7.07 -15.80
C VAL A 233 7.30 -8.05 -16.01
N THR A 234 8.18 -8.19 -15.03
CA THR A 234 9.36 -9.06 -15.11
C THR A 234 9.00 -10.55 -15.01
N GLY A 235 9.80 -11.45 -15.60
CA GLY A 235 9.62 -12.89 -15.48
C GLY A 235 9.51 -13.40 -14.04
N PRO A 236 10.39 -12.98 -13.11
CA PRO A 236 10.24 -13.29 -11.69
C PRO A 236 8.91 -12.86 -11.08
N ALA A 237 8.42 -11.67 -11.44
CA ALA A 237 7.13 -11.19 -10.95
C ALA A 237 5.95 -11.99 -11.52
N VAL A 238 6.03 -12.44 -12.77
CA VAL A 238 5.03 -13.33 -13.39
C VAL A 238 5.03 -14.68 -12.67
N ALA A 239 6.20 -15.32 -12.51
CA ALA A 239 6.32 -16.66 -11.92
C ALA A 239 5.84 -16.69 -10.46
N HIS A 240 6.44 -15.85 -9.59
CA HIS A 240 6.07 -15.81 -8.19
C HIS A 240 4.69 -15.19 -7.96
N GLY A 241 4.30 -14.20 -8.77
CA GLY A 241 2.99 -13.57 -8.68
C GLY A 241 1.86 -14.56 -8.95
N THR A 242 1.98 -15.36 -10.01
CA THR A 242 0.99 -16.39 -10.35
C THR A 242 0.86 -17.43 -9.24
N ALA A 243 2.00 -17.96 -8.75
CA ALA A 243 2.00 -18.97 -7.71
C ALA A 243 1.41 -18.44 -6.39
N ALA A 244 1.83 -17.25 -5.95
CA ALA A 244 1.39 -16.67 -4.69
C ALA A 244 -0.10 -16.24 -4.72
N LEU A 245 -0.61 -15.75 -5.85
CA LEU A 245 -2.03 -15.39 -5.99
C LEU A 245 -2.93 -16.62 -6.01
N ALA A 246 -2.44 -17.75 -6.49
CA ALA A 246 -3.18 -19.02 -6.51
C ALA A 246 -3.21 -19.73 -5.14
N ASP A 247 -2.34 -19.33 -4.19
CA ASP A 247 -2.21 -19.99 -2.89
C ASP A 247 -3.22 -19.43 -1.87
N GLU A 248 -4.47 -19.91 -1.96
CA GLU A 248 -5.54 -19.47 -1.09
C GLU A 248 -5.37 -19.97 0.35
N GLU A 249 -4.79 -21.16 0.54
CA GLU A 249 -4.56 -21.73 1.87
C GLU A 249 -3.58 -20.88 2.66
N TRP A 250 -2.44 -20.54 2.06
CA TRP A 250 -1.47 -19.61 2.66
C TRP A 250 -2.09 -18.25 2.94
N ALA A 251 -2.89 -17.75 2.02
CA ALA A 251 -3.50 -16.43 2.16
C ALA A 251 -4.47 -16.37 3.35
N GLU A 252 -5.30 -17.38 3.57
CA GLU A 252 -6.23 -17.39 4.70
C GLU A 252 -5.50 -17.58 6.04
N ALA A 253 -4.52 -18.48 6.07
CA ALA A 253 -3.64 -18.65 7.24
C ALA A 253 -2.92 -17.33 7.57
N THR A 254 -2.40 -16.64 6.55
CA THR A 254 -1.71 -15.35 6.69
C THR A 254 -2.63 -14.25 7.20
N ARG A 255 -3.86 -14.12 6.69
CA ARG A 255 -4.84 -13.14 7.22
C ARG A 255 -5.08 -13.35 8.72
N THR A 256 -5.20 -14.60 9.14
CA THR A 256 -5.39 -14.95 10.56
C THR A 256 -4.16 -14.60 11.38
N ALA A 257 -2.97 -14.96 10.93
CA ALA A 257 -1.71 -14.64 11.59
C ALA A 257 -1.46 -13.13 11.71
N LEU A 258 -1.74 -12.36 10.66
CA LEU A 258 -1.61 -10.90 10.66
C LEU A 258 -2.56 -10.24 11.66
N ARG A 259 -3.82 -10.69 11.75
CA ARG A 259 -4.77 -10.21 12.78
C ARG A 259 -4.25 -10.47 14.19
N SER A 260 -3.73 -11.66 14.44
CA SER A 260 -3.14 -12.03 15.75
C SER A 260 -1.91 -11.17 16.09
N THR A 261 -0.98 -11.00 15.13
CA THR A 261 0.21 -10.18 15.35
C THR A 261 -0.16 -8.71 15.57
N ALA A 262 -1.14 -8.20 14.84
CA ALA A 262 -1.64 -6.84 15.03
C ALA A 262 -2.27 -6.63 16.41
N ALA A 263 -3.05 -7.60 16.92
CA ALA A 263 -3.61 -7.54 18.28
C ALA A 263 -2.51 -7.58 19.36
N ARG A 264 -1.43 -8.32 19.13
CA ARG A 264 -0.27 -8.34 20.05
C ARG A 264 0.47 -7.00 20.04
N LEU A 265 0.65 -6.38 18.86
CA LEU A 265 1.18 -5.02 18.77
C LEU A 265 0.30 -4.02 19.53
N ASP A 266 -1.02 -4.12 19.38
CA ASP A 266 -1.97 -3.29 20.15
C ASP A 266 -1.80 -3.46 21.67
N GLY A 267 -1.53 -4.68 22.13
CA GLY A 267 -1.22 -4.97 23.52
C GLY A 267 0.03 -4.26 24.01
N VAL A 268 1.11 -4.27 23.21
CA VAL A 268 2.35 -3.54 23.51
C VAL A 268 2.09 -2.03 23.59
N LEU A 269 1.47 -1.47 22.54
CA LEU A 269 1.20 -0.03 22.47
C LEU A 269 0.36 0.47 23.67
N ARG A 270 -0.68 -0.29 24.06
CA ARG A 270 -1.53 0.05 25.21
C ARG A 270 -0.78 -0.02 26.55
N ARG A 271 0.14 -0.97 26.74
CA ARG A 271 0.98 -1.02 27.97
C ARG A 271 1.75 0.28 28.16
N HIS A 272 2.24 0.85 27.06
CA HIS A 272 2.91 2.16 27.08
C HIS A 272 1.94 3.34 27.00
N ARG A 273 0.62 3.12 27.18
CA ARG A 273 -0.45 4.13 27.14
C ARG A 273 -0.44 4.96 25.85
N LEU A 274 -0.03 4.36 24.74
CA LEU A 274 -0.11 4.98 23.42
C LEU A 274 -1.51 4.77 22.84
N GLU A 275 -2.08 5.83 22.27
CA GLU A 275 -3.41 5.81 21.67
C GLU A 275 -3.34 5.27 20.24
N VAL A 276 -3.92 4.10 20.01
CA VAL A 276 -4.10 3.56 18.66
C VAL A 276 -5.32 4.22 18.02
N LEU A 277 -5.09 5.05 17.00
CA LEU A 277 -6.13 5.81 16.30
C LEU A 277 -6.82 5.01 15.19
N GLY A 278 -6.15 3.96 14.68
CA GLY A 278 -6.66 3.14 13.61
C GLY A 278 -5.58 2.27 12.99
N GLY A 279 -5.89 1.66 11.84
CA GLY A 279 -4.94 0.82 11.11
C GLY A 279 -5.61 -0.33 10.38
N THR A 280 -4.77 -1.19 9.82
CA THR A 280 -5.14 -2.44 9.18
C THR A 280 -4.40 -3.59 9.85
N PRO A 281 -4.69 -4.86 9.55
CA PRO A 281 -3.85 -5.98 10.01
C PRO A 281 -2.37 -5.92 9.57
N LEU A 282 -1.94 -4.89 8.83
CA LEU A 282 -0.53 -4.68 8.42
C LEU A 282 0.14 -3.50 9.11
N PHE A 283 -0.61 -2.63 9.78
CA PHE A 283 -0.05 -1.47 10.48
C PHE A 283 -1.03 -0.86 11.49
N ARG A 284 -0.49 -0.03 12.40
CA ARG A 284 -1.24 0.81 13.34
C ARG A 284 -0.83 2.26 13.22
N LEU A 285 -1.81 3.17 13.15
CA LEU A 285 -1.61 4.60 13.34
C LEU A 285 -1.74 4.93 14.81
N VAL A 286 -0.75 5.59 15.38
CA VAL A 286 -0.62 5.77 16.82
C VAL A 286 -0.29 7.23 17.13
N ARG A 287 -0.95 7.79 18.14
CA ARG A 287 -0.56 9.06 18.72
C ARG A 287 0.58 8.82 19.74
N CYS A 288 1.68 9.51 19.53
CA CYS A 288 2.89 9.37 20.34
C CYS A 288 3.34 10.73 20.90
N PRO A 289 3.98 10.75 22.07
CA PRO A 289 4.68 11.93 22.57
C PRO A 289 5.75 12.41 21.56
N GLU A 290 6.02 13.71 21.57
CA GLU A 290 7.12 14.29 20.79
C GLU A 290 8.45 13.61 21.18
N GLY A 291 9.34 13.44 20.21
CA GLY A 291 10.63 12.74 20.43
C GLY A 291 10.56 11.22 20.33
N THR A 292 9.36 10.61 20.27
CA THR A 292 9.23 9.13 20.16
C THR A 292 9.90 8.59 18.90
N TYR A 293 9.78 9.27 17.77
CA TYR A 293 10.41 8.85 16.50
C TYR A 293 11.94 8.81 16.63
N GLU A 294 12.53 9.87 17.17
CA GLU A 294 13.97 9.98 17.39
C GLU A 294 14.48 8.96 18.43
N GLY A 295 13.70 8.77 19.49
CA GLY A 295 14.00 7.77 20.51
C GLY A 295 14.05 6.37 19.94
N LEU A 296 13.01 5.94 19.21
CA LEU A 296 12.97 4.64 18.55
C LEU A 296 14.11 4.47 17.52
N GLY A 297 14.40 5.53 16.76
CA GLY A 297 15.51 5.54 15.80
C GLY A 297 16.86 5.27 16.44
N ARG A 298 17.16 5.87 17.61
CA ARG A 298 18.38 5.59 18.39
C ARG A 298 18.44 4.17 18.94
N HIS A 299 17.29 3.49 19.09
CA HIS A 299 17.20 2.06 19.45
C HIS A 299 17.21 1.13 18.22
N GLY A 300 17.50 1.67 17.02
CA GLY A 300 17.54 0.91 15.78
C GLY A 300 16.16 0.40 15.33
N ILE A 301 15.10 1.17 15.63
CA ILE A 301 13.72 0.85 15.21
C ILE A 301 13.20 2.00 14.35
N LEU A 302 12.91 1.71 13.09
CA LEU A 302 12.38 2.67 12.14
C LEU A 302 10.86 2.52 12.06
N VAL A 303 10.12 3.59 12.37
CA VAL A 303 8.68 3.72 12.18
C VAL A 303 8.37 4.82 11.16
N ARG A 304 7.14 4.91 10.68
CA ARG A 304 6.74 5.96 9.73
C ARG A 304 6.27 7.20 10.48
N ALA A 305 6.97 8.31 10.32
CA ALA A 305 6.54 9.64 10.75
C ALA A 305 5.82 10.38 9.62
N PHE A 306 4.98 11.33 9.99
CA PHE A 306 4.26 12.23 9.08
C PHE A 306 4.65 13.67 9.43
N PRO A 307 5.52 14.34 8.63
CA PRO A 307 6.02 15.67 8.95
C PRO A 307 4.92 16.75 9.09
N ASP A 308 3.85 16.62 8.31
CA ASP A 308 2.66 17.47 8.35
C ASP A 308 1.70 17.16 9.52
N ARG A 309 1.99 16.12 10.30
CA ARG A 309 1.17 15.62 11.43
C ARG A 309 2.03 15.21 12.60
N PRO A 310 2.65 16.18 13.29
CA PRO A 310 3.51 15.88 14.44
C PRO A 310 2.75 15.10 15.52
N GLY A 311 3.44 14.15 16.15
CA GLY A 311 2.84 13.27 17.14
C GLY A 311 2.09 12.06 16.56
N LEU A 312 1.97 11.91 15.24
CA LEU A 312 1.42 10.71 14.61
C LEU A 312 2.54 9.85 14.03
N LEU A 313 2.56 8.58 14.44
CA LEU A 313 3.47 7.57 13.90
C LEU A 313 2.67 6.36 13.42
N ARG A 314 3.11 5.75 12.30
CA ARG A 314 2.53 4.48 11.85
C ARG A 314 3.55 3.37 12.08
N PHE A 315 3.13 2.34 12.78
CA PHE A 315 3.90 1.14 13.11
C PHE A 315 3.47 0.01 12.18
N GLY A 316 4.38 -0.55 11.42
CA GLY A 316 4.23 -1.84 10.74
C GLY A 316 4.28 -2.99 11.76
N LEU A 317 4.05 -4.21 11.30
CA LEU A 317 4.09 -5.38 12.17
C LEU A 317 5.53 -5.87 12.40
N PRO A 318 5.88 -6.25 13.64
CA PRO A 318 7.12 -6.98 13.90
C PRO A 318 7.05 -8.40 13.29
N PRO A 319 8.17 -8.91 12.74
CA PRO A 319 8.21 -10.24 12.09
C PRO A 319 8.01 -11.40 13.07
N ASP A 320 8.45 -11.25 14.31
CA ASP A 320 8.47 -12.30 15.33
C ASP A 320 8.36 -11.75 16.76
N ASP A 321 8.39 -12.64 17.73
CA ASP A 321 8.29 -12.33 19.15
C ASP A 321 9.52 -11.57 19.67
N ALA A 322 10.69 -11.84 19.14
CA ALA A 322 11.92 -11.16 19.53
C ALA A 322 11.90 -9.68 19.11
N ALA A 323 11.42 -9.42 17.89
CA ALA A 323 11.21 -8.06 17.38
C ALA A 323 10.11 -7.30 18.16
N LEU A 324 9.01 -7.98 18.51
CA LEU A 324 7.97 -7.40 19.34
C LEU A 324 8.50 -7.04 20.73
N ALA A 325 9.27 -7.92 21.36
CA ALA A 325 9.90 -7.67 22.64
C ALA A 325 10.96 -6.56 22.57
N ARG A 326 11.70 -6.46 21.45
CA ARG A 326 12.63 -5.34 21.22
C ARG A 326 11.89 -4.00 21.15
N LEU A 327 10.76 -3.95 20.44
CA LEU A 327 9.92 -2.76 20.39
C LEU A 327 9.38 -2.40 21.79
N ASP A 328 8.93 -3.37 22.55
CA ASP A 328 8.37 -3.17 23.91
C ASP A 328 9.41 -2.52 24.82
N ARG A 329 10.64 -3.07 24.88
CA ARG A 329 11.75 -2.48 25.66
C ARG A 329 12.14 -1.07 25.20
N ALA A 330 12.15 -0.84 23.87
CA ALA A 330 12.48 0.47 23.35
C ALA A 330 11.41 1.51 23.71
N LEU A 331 10.13 1.15 23.63
CA LEU A 331 9.03 2.03 24.03
C LEU A 331 9.07 2.35 25.53
N GLU A 332 9.43 1.39 26.40
CA GLU A 332 9.63 1.66 27.84
C GLU A 332 10.70 2.73 28.07
N ALA A 333 11.84 2.60 27.39
CA ALA A 333 12.95 3.53 27.53
C ALA A 333 12.65 4.93 26.94
N VAL A 334 11.83 5.00 25.89
CA VAL A 334 11.58 6.24 25.15
C VAL A 334 10.35 6.98 25.66
N VAL A 335 9.25 6.28 25.89
CA VAL A 335 7.94 6.91 26.16
C VAL A 335 7.77 7.27 27.62
N SER A 336 8.27 6.45 28.55
CA SER A 336 8.12 6.70 29.99
C SER A 336 8.74 8.03 30.45
N PRO A 337 9.97 8.40 30.00
CA PRO A 337 10.57 9.70 30.33
C PRO A 337 9.90 10.92 29.72
N LEU A 338 9.15 10.74 28.60
CA LEU A 338 8.51 11.82 27.84
C LEU A 338 7.11 12.19 28.40
N ARG A 339 6.65 11.49 29.43
CA ARG A 339 5.35 11.80 30.03
C ARG A 339 5.47 12.97 30.98
N PRO A 340 4.56 13.96 30.92
CA PRO A 340 4.44 14.93 31.99
C PRO A 340 4.04 14.22 33.29
N LEU A 341 4.61 14.65 34.42
CA LEU A 341 4.29 14.18 35.76
C LEU A 341 2.82 14.44 36.11
#